data_577dd011363bbbe30166aaf13bc7f6de
#
_entry.id   577dd011363bbbe30166aaf13bc7f6de
#
_cell.length_a   1.000
_cell.length_b   1.000
_cell.length_c   1.000
_cell.angle_alpha   90.00
_cell.angle_beta   90.00
_cell.angle_gamma   90.00
#
_symmetry.space_group_name_H-M   'P 1'
#
loop_
_entity.id
_entity.type
_entity.pdbx_description
1 polymer ?
#
loop_
_entity_poly.entity_id
_entity_poly.type
_entity_poly.pdbx_seq_one_letter_code
_entity_poly.pdbx_strand_id
1 'polypeptide(L)'
;MEINSPAPHCAQDHICWGAHASHPDRHRLEVRNLSVYYGSLLALDGISFSITCGHTLALMGPNGAGKSTLIKALAGLLRPDSGEILWNGSPLHDTPGEIAYLPQRSDVDWSFPITVRALVEMGRYPSLGLWKKFGRHDRDIVEKSLHALGMESLADRQISELSGGQQQRAFLARALAQEAHVLLLDEPFTGLDAPACQ
;
A
#
# COMPACT_ATOMS: atom_id res chain seq x y z
N MET A 1 24.40 -15.18 1.66
CA MET A 1 24.43 -14.41 2.91
C MET A 1 23.07 -14.59 3.56
N GLU A 2 22.98 -15.56 4.46
CA GLU A 2 21.72 -15.89 5.15
C GLU A 2 21.47 -14.85 6.23
N ILE A 3 20.34 -14.16 6.14
CA ILE A 3 19.88 -13.29 7.22
C ILE A 3 18.89 -14.09 8.05
N ASN A 4 19.43 -14.75 9.08
CA ASN A 4 18.65 -15.40 10.10
C ASN A 4 18.32 -14.38 11.19
N SER A 5 17.10 -13.85 11.20
CA SER A 5 16.59 -13.01 12.29
C SER A 5 15.44 -13.75 12.97
N PRO A 6 15.48 -13.97 14.29
CA PRO A 6 14.41 -14.67 14.99
C PRO A 6 13.11 -13.85 14.91
N ALA A 7 12.00 -14.53 14.61
CA ALA A 7 10.68 -13.96 14.59
C ALA A 7 10.37 -13.30 15.95
N PRO A 8 9.96 -12.01 16.00
CA PRO A 8 9.43 -11.45 17.21
C PRO A 8 8.09 -12.11 17.53
N HIS A 9 7.96 -12.64 18.72
CA HIS A 9 6.68 -13.04 19.29
C HIS A 9 5.69 -11.89 19.16
N CYS A 10 4.56 -12.14 18.53
CA CYS A 10 3.44 -11.21 18.42
C CYS A 10 2.92 -10.95 19.85
N ALA A 11 3.46 -9.95 20.52
CA ALA A 11 2.97 -9.46 21.80
C ALA A 11 1.69 -8.65 21.57
N GLN A 12 0.79 -8.75 22.50
CA GLN A 12 -0.65 -8.48 22.57
C GLN A 12 -1.18 -7.08 22.15
N ASP A 13 -0.42 -6.20 21.50
CA ASP A 13 -0.85 -4.82 21.19
C ASP A 13 -0.72 -4.40 19.71
N HIS A 14 -0.59 -5.34 18.78
CA HIS A 14 -0.64 -5.00 17.36
C HIS A 14 -2.10 -4.97 16.91
N ILE A 15 -2.53 -3.81 16.45
CA ILE A 15 -3.79 -3.65 15.72
C ILE A 15 -3.66 -4.45 14.42
N CYS A 16 -4.04 -5.73 14.45
CA CYS A 16 -4.26 -6.51 13.26
C CYS A 16 -5.56 -6.01 12.63
N TRP A 17 -5.45 -5.21 11.58
CA TRP A 17 -6.56 -4.80 10.77
C TRP A 17 -7.02 -6.01 9.93
N GLY A 18 -8.19 -6.56 10.28
CA GLY A 18 -8.79 -7.71 9.59
C GLY A 18 -8.73 -9.02 10.39
N ALA A 19 -9.54 -10.01 10.01
CA ALA A 19 -9.76 -11.30 10.67
C ALA A 19 -8.56 -12.27 10.61
N HIS A 20 -7.30 -11.77 10.61
CA HIS A 20 -6.10 -12.50 10.21
C HIS A 20 -5.23 -13.00 11.37
N ALA A 21 -5.68 -12.84 12.61
CA ALA A 21 -4.91 -13.24 13.81
C ALA A 21 -4.63 -14.76 13.91
N SER A 22 -5.23 -15.59 13.05
CA SER A 22 -5.19 -17.06 13.23
C SER A 22 -4.14 -17.81 12.41
N HIS A 23 -3.49 -17.21 11.40
CA HIS A 23 -2.52 -17.93 10.55
C HIS A 23 -1.43 -17.02 9.96
N PRO A 24 -0.40 -16.60 10.73
CA PRO A 24 0.67 -15.73 10.25
C PRO A 24 1.49 -16.33 9.08
N ASP A 25 1.57 -17.65 8.98
CA ASP A 25 2.39 -18.33 7.96
C ASP A 25 1.71 -18.47 6.58
N ARG A 26 0.45 -18.02 6.42
CA ARG A 26 -0.30 -18.23 5.19
C ARG A 26 -0.23 -17.06 4.20
N HIS A 27 0.26 -15.89 4.63
CA HIS A 27 0.28 -14.71 3.78
C HIS A 27 1.69 -14.43 3.31
N ARG A 28 1.96 -14.75 2.04
CA ARG A 28 3.28 -14.62 1.43
C ARG A 28 3.18 -13.97 0.05
N LEU A 29 3.91 -12.89 -0.11
CA LEU A 29 4.19 -12.27 -1.41
C LEU A 29 5.51 -12.80 -1.92
N GLU A 30 5.53 -13.35 -3.14
CA GLU A 30 6.73 -13.82 -3.82
C GLU A 30 6.91 -13.08 -5.15
N VAL A 31 8.14 -12.69 -5.41
CA VAL A 31 8.58 -12.12 -6.68
C VAL A 31 9.64 -13.05 -7.24
N ARG A 32 9.49 -13.49 -8.49
CA ARG A 32 10.39 -14.45 -9.13
C ARG A 32 10.86 -13.93 -10.48
N ASN A 33 12.17 -13.74 -10.59
CA ASN A 33 12.87 -13.33 -11.83
C ASN A 33 12.21 -12.16 -12.57
N LEU A 34 11.74 -11.15 -11.80
CA LEU A 34 11.00 -10.02 -12.34
C LEU A 34 11.92 -9.10 -13.12
N SER A 35 11.60 -8.88 -14.41
CA SER A 35 12.30 -7.89 -15.24
C SER A 35 11.30 -6.93 -15.87
N VAL A 36 11.74 -5.66 -15.99
CA VAL A 36 10.93 -4.57 -16.55
C VAL A 36 11.78 -3.71 -17.44
N TYR A 37 11.27 -3.40 -18.63
CA TYR A 37 11.88 -2.52 -19.61
C TYR A 37 11.04 -1.26 -19.85
N TYR A 38 11.68 -0.13 -20.02
CA TYR A 38 11.11 1.09 -20.61
C TYR A 38 11.72 1.31 -21.99
N GLY A 39 11.04 0.81 -23.03
CA GLY A 39 11.63 0.73 -24.37
C GLY A 39 12.87 -0.16 -24.38
N SER A 40 14.06 0.40 -24.63
CA SER A 40 15.33 -0.35 -24.60
C SER A 40 16.03 -0.29 -23.22
N LEU A 41 15.51 0.48 -22.28
CA LEU A 41 16.12 0.63 -20.96
C LEU A 41 15.65 -0.48 -20.03
N LEU A 42 16.60 -1.30 -19.55
CA LEU A 42 16.34 -2.30 -18.52
C LEU A 42 16.27 -1.59 -17.15
N ALA A 43 15.06 -1.55 -16.57
CA ALA A 43 14.80 -0.88 -15.29
C ALA A 43 14.86 -1.84 -14.09
N LEU A 44 14.46 -3.09 -14.29
CA LEU A 44 14.59 -4.18 -13.31
C LEU A 44 15.14 -5.41 -14.04
N ASP A 45 16.11 -6.09 -13.43
CA ASP A 45 16.77 -7.26 -13.99
C ASP A 45 16.69 -8.44 -13.03
N GLY A 46 15.82 -9.42 -13.33
CA GLY A 46 15.74 -10.70 -12.65
C GLY A 46 15.49 -10.62 -11.13
N ILE A 47 14.76 -9.63 -10.65
CA ILE A 47 14.53 -9.40 -9.22
C ILE A 47 13.74 -10.58 -8.63
N SER A 48 14.25 -11.14 -7.54
CA SER A 48 13.59 -12.23 -6.81
C SER A 48 13.69 -12.01 -5.31
N PHE A 49 12.57 -12.09 -4.60
CA PHE A 49 12.50 -12.05 -3.15
C PHE A 49 11.14 -12.60 -2.66
N SER A 50 11.02 -12.79 -1.37
CA SER A 50 9.73 -13.09 -0.75
C SER A 50 9.60 -12.38 0.59
N ILE A 51 8.35 -12.02 0.93
CA ILE A 51 7.99 -11.41 2.21
C ILE A 51 6.77 -12.13 2.77
N THR A 52 6.77 -12.39 4.07
CA THR A 52 5.65 -12.99 4.80
C THR A 52 4.98 -11.96 5.70
N CYS A 53 3.75 -12.25 6.14
CA CYS A 53 2.98 -11.41 7.05
C CYS A 53 3.81 -11.01 8.29
N GLY A 54 3.64 -9.76 8.75
CA GLY A 54 4.35 -9.22 9.91
C GLY A 54 5.77 -8.72 9.64
N HIS A 55 6.26 -8.83 8.40
CA HIS A 55 7.59 -8.33 8.03
C HIS A 55 7.50 -7.03 7.25
N THR A 56 8.52 -6.20 7.38
CA THR A 56 8.72 -4.98 6.60
C THR A 56 9.95 -5.15 5.72
N LEU A 57 9.81 -4.84 4.42
CA LEU A 57 10.92 -4.79 3.47
C LEU A 57 11.18 -3.34 3.08
N ALA A 58 12.39 -2.85 3.31
CA ALA A 58 12.82 -1.54 2.86
C ALA A 58 13.62 -1.64 1.56
N LEU A 59 13.20 -0.90 0.54
CA LEU A 59 13.92 -0.77 -0.73
C LEU A 59 14.88 0.41 -0.64
N MET A 60 16.18 0.15 -0.64
CA MET A 60 17.22 1.17 -0.53
C MET A 60 18.06 1.23 -1.80
N GLY A 61 18.49 2.42 -2.16
CA GLY A 61 19.32 2.64 -3.34
C GLY A 61 19.21 4.07 -3.88
N PRO A 62 20.11 4.47 -4.81
CA PRO A 62 20.10 5.80 -5.42
C PRO A 62 18.82 6.05 -6.25
N ASN A 63 18.59 7.32 -6.63
CA ASN A 63 17.54 7.66 -7.57
C ASN A 63 17.83 6.98 -8.92
N GLY A 64 16.76 6.47 -9.56
CA GLY A 64 16.90 5.71 -10.80
C GLY A 64 17.25 4.22 -10.63
N ALA A 65 17.43 3.70 -9.40
CA ALA A 65 17.73 2.29 -9.14
C ALA A 65 16.54 1.33 -9.35
N GLY A 66 15.41 1.81 -9.89
CA GLY A 66 14.23 0.96 -10.17
C GLY A 66 13.29 0.77 -8.99
N LYS A 67 13.48 1.46 -7.84
CA LYS A 67 12.61 1.30 -6.65
C LYS A 67 11.14 1.53 -6.94
N SER A 68 10.78 2.69 -7.50
CA SER A 68 9.40 3.01 -7.86
C SER A 68 8.86 2.12 -8.98
N THR A 69 9.74 1.64 -9.90
CA THR A 69 9.37 0.66 -10.92
C THR A 69 8.93 -0.66 -10.28
N LEU A 70 9.69 -1.16 -9.30
CA LEU A 70 9.35 -2.37 -8.56
C LEU A 70 8.03 -2.18 -7.79
N ILE A 71 7.88 -1.06 -7.08
CA ILE A 71 6.65 -0.76 -6.34
C ILE A 71 5.44 -0.69 -7.28
N LYS A 72 5.56 -0.02 -8.44
CA LYS A 72 4.48 0.07 -9.44
C LYS A 72 4.14 -1.31 -10.05
N ALA A 73 5.14 -2.17 -10.27
CA ALA A 73 4.89 -3.55 -10.71
C ALA A 73 4.16 -4.37 -9.64
N LEU A 74 4.57 -4.26 -8.37
CA LEU A 74 3.88 -4.89 -7.24
C LEU A 74 2.47 -4.36 -7.03
N ALA A 75 2.24 -3.08 -7.28
CA ALA A 75 0.90 -2.46 -7.21
C ALA A 75 0.00 -2.83 -8.40
N GLY A 76 0.51 -3.58 -9.39
CA GLY A 76 -0.23 -3.91 -10.62
C GLY A 76 -0.40 -2.75 -11.59
N LEU A 77 0.28 -1.62 -11.36
CA LEU A 77 0.23 -0.42 -12.20
C LEU A 77 1.18 -0.52 -13.41
N LEU A 78 2.09 -1.46 -13.36
CA LEU A 78 3.06 -1.74 -14.42
C LEU A 78 3.13 -3.24 -14.64
N ARG A 79 2.93 -3.68 -15.91
CA ARG A 79 3.08 -5.09 -16.26
C ARG A 79 4.55 -5.42 -16.45
N PRO A 80 5.09 -6.44 -15.79
CA PRO A 80 6.45 -6.92 -16.04
C PRO A 80 6.60 -7.52 -17.45
N ASP A 81 7.81 -7.41 -18.01
CA ASP A 81 8.13 -8.07 -19.29
C ASP A 81 8.42 -9.55 -19.09
N SER A 82 9.00 -9.92 -17.94
CA SER A 82 9.20 -11.32 -17.55
C SER A 82 9.17 -11.51 -16.05
N GLY A 83 9.09 -12.77 -15.62
CA GLY A 83 8.93 -13.14 -14.22
C GLY A 83 7.48 -13.11 -13.76
N GLU A 84 7.28 -13.36 -12.48
CA GLU A 84 5.95 -13.44 -11.88
C GLU A 84 5.90 -12.85 -10.47
N ILE A 85 4.73 -12.34 -10.11
CA ILE A 85 4.41 -11.87 -8.77
C ILE A 85 3.26 -12.74 -8.26
N LEU A 86 3.48 -13.41 -7.14
CA LEU A 86 2.54 -14.36 -6.55
C LEU A 86 2.11 -13.91 -5.16
N TRP A 87 0.82 -14.04 -4.89
CA TRP A 87 0.23 -13.93 -3.57
C TRP A 87 -0.29 -15.30 -3.13
N ASN A 88 0.28 -15.86 -2.07
CA ASN A 88 -0.05 -17.20 -1.59
C ASN A 88 0.03 -18.29 -2.69
N GLY A 89 0.99 -18.17 -3.60
CA GLY A 89 1.19 -19.10 -4.72
C GLY A 89 0.29 -18.86 -5.93
N SER A 90 -0.67 -17.93 -5.86
CA SER A 90 -1.51 -17.53 -6.99
C SER A 90 -0.99 -16.25 -7.64
N PRO A 91 -1.12 -16.06 -8.97
CA PRO A 91 -0.75 -14.81 -9.60
C PRO A 91 -1.45 -13.61 -8.94
N LEU A 92 -0.71 -12.54 -8.67
CA LEU A 92 -1.24 -11.38 -7.94
C LEU A 92 -2.43 -10.72 -8.65
N HIS A 93 -2.46 -10.74 -9.99
CA HIS A 93 -3.58 -10.17 -10.78
C HIS A 93 -4.90 -10.92 -10.60
N ASP A 94 -4.87 -12.16 -10.10
CA ASP A 94 -6.06 -12.96 -9.79
C ASP A 94 -6.59 -12.68 -8.37
N THR A 95 -5.85 -11.89 -7.58
CA THR A 95 -6.18 -11.58 -6.18
C THR A 95 -6.29 -10.06 -5.96
N PRO A 96 -7.30 -9.41 -6.56
CA PRO A 96 -7.48 -7.96 -6.43
C PRO A 96 -7.76 -7.56 -4.97
N GLY A 97 -7.17 -6.46 -4.54
CA GLY A 97 -7.40 -5.91 -3.20
C GLY A 97 -6.37 -6.34 -2.14
N GLU A 98 -5.52 -7.33 -2.42
CA GLU A 98 -4.51 -7.82 -1.49
C GLU A 98 -3.37 -6.83 -1.24
N ILE A 99 -3.16 -5.88 -2.15
CA ILE A 99 -2.13 -4.85 -2.06
C ILE A 99 -2.77 -3.46 -2.04
N ALA A 100 -2.47 -2.68 -1.01
CA ALA A 100 -2.73 -1.25 -0.97
C ALA A 100 -1.47 -0.48 -1.37
N TYR A 101 -1.63 0.54 -2.20
CA TYR A 101 -0.54 1.37 -2.68
C TYR A 101 -0.74 2.83 -2.28
N LEU A 102 0.29 3.38 -1.64
CA LEU A 102 0.43 4.79 -1.37
C LEU A 102 1.44 5.38 -2.36
N PRO A 103 0.99 6.15 -3.36
CA PRO A 103 1.87 6.75 -4.35
C PRO A 103 2.74 7.86 -3.76
N GLN A 104 3.82 8.17 -4.45
CA GLN A 104 4.60 9.38 -4.17
C GLN A 104 3.71 10.61 -4.33
N ARG A 105 3.94 11.63 -3.48
CA ARG A 105 3.11 12.84 -3.47
C ARG A 105 3.09 13.58 -4.82
N SER A 106 4.19 13.55 -5.56
CA SER A 106 4.29 14.15 -6.90
C SER A 106 3.41 13.48 -7.96
N ASP A 107 3.02 12.23 -7.75
CA ASP A 107 2.24 11.43 -8.70
C ASP A 107 0.71 11.63 -8.51
N VAL A 108 0.30 12.45 -7.54
CA VAL A 108 -1.10 12.69 -7.21
C VAL A 108 -1.56 14.07 -7.68
N ASP A 109 -2.69 14.11 -8.39
CA ASP A 109 -3.37 15.37 -8.71
C ASP A 109 -4.17 15.85 -7.49
N TRP A 110 -3.59 16.77 -6.74
CA TRP A 110 -4.20 17.37 -5.54
C TRP A 110 -5.32 18.36 -5.84
N SER A 111 -5.49 18.79 -7.08
CA SER A 111 -6.57 19.67 -7.51
C SER A 111 -7.87 18.94 -7.82
N PHE A 112 -7.84 17.60 -7.83
CA PHE A 112 -9.02 16.79 -8.10
C PHE A 112 -10.12 17.03 -7.06
N PRO A 113 -11.36 17.37 -7.46
CA PRO A 113 -12.42 17.79 -6.55
C PRO A 113 -13.07 16.60 -5.84
N ILE A 114 -12.34 16.02 -4.89
CA ILE A 114 -12.80 14.90 -4.07
C ILE A 114 -12.69 15.25 -2.58
N THR A 115 -13.67 14.85 -1.78
CA THR A 115 -13.59 14.97 -0.34
C THR A 115 -12.73 13.87 0.28
N VAL A 116 -12.23 14.10 1.49
CA VAL A 116 -11.47 13.10 2.25
C VAL A 116 -12.28 11.80 2.39
N ARG A 117 -13.56 11.92 2.77
CA ARG A 117 -14.48 10.77 2.89
C ARG A 117 -14.56 9.97 1.59
N ALA A 118 -14.84 10.64 0.47
CA ALA A 118 -14.96 9.98 -0.81
C ALA A 118 -13.63 9.32 -1.25
N LEU A 119 -12.48 9.94 -0.95
CA LEU A 119 -11.17 9.34 -1.18
C LEU A 119 -11.00 8.05 -0.37
N VAL A 120 -11.39 8.05 0.92
CA VAL A 120 -11.26 6.86 1.78
C VAL A 120 -12.23 5.76 1.36
N GLU A 121 -13.46 6.11 0.94
CA GLU A 121 -14.45 5.17 0.37
C GLU A 121 -13.91 4.44 -0.87
N MET A 122 -13.09 5.09 -1.70
CA MET A 122 -12.44 4.43 -2.84
C MET A 122 -11.56 3.24 -2.42
N GLY A 123 -11.06 3.22 -1.19
CA GLY A 123 -10.34 2.08 -0.64
C GLY A 123 -11.18 0.80 -0.58
N ARG A 124 -12.51 0.90 -0.55
CA ARG A 124 -13.41 -0.26 -0.49
C ARG A 124 -13.69 -0.91 -1.85
N TYR A 125 -13.48 -0.19 -2.96
CA TYR A 125 -13.84 -0.69 -4.29
C TYR A 125 -13.17 -2.01 -4.69
N PRO A 126 -11.88 -2.28 -4.38
CA PRO A 126 -11.29 -3.57 -4.69
C PRO A 126 -12.03 -4.77 -4.06
N SER A 127 -12.56 -4.62 -2.85
CA SER A 127 -13.31 -5.67 -2.14
C SER A 127 -14.78 -5.78 -2.58
N LEU A 128 -15.34 -4.72 -3.15
CA LEU A 128 -16.72 -4.71 -3.65
C LEU A 128 -16.84 -5.34 -5.04
N GLY A 129 -15.79 -5.25 -5.85
CA GLY A 129 -15.84 -5.69 -7.26
C GLY A 129 -16.93 -4.95 -8.03
N LEU A 130 -17.43 -5.58 -9.11
CA LEU A 130 -18.40 -4.95 -10.02
C LEU A 130 -19.86 -5.05 -9.53
N TRP A 131 -20.17 -5.94 -8.58
CA TRP A 131 -21.56 -6.32 -8.27
C TRP A 131 -22.00 -5.99 -6.85
N LYS A 132 -21.09 -5.85 -5.91
CA LYS A 132 -21.45 -5.53 -4.52
C LYS A 132 -21.68 -4.03 -4.37
N LYS A 133 -22.77 -3.68 -3.67
CA LYS A 133 -23.06 -2.28 -3.34
C LYS A 133 -22.33 -1.90 -2.06
N PHE A 134 -21.86 -0.65 -2.00
CA PHE A 134 -21.31 -0.04 -0.79
C PHE A 134 -22.37 -0.07 0.34
N GLY A 135 -22.09 -0.80 1.40
CA GLY A 135 -23.03 -1.11 2.46
C GLY A 135 -22.69 -0.48 3.81
N ARG A 136 -23.40 -0.94 4.86
CA ARG A 136 -23.15 -0.48 6.23
C ARG A 136 -21.75 -0.87 6.70
N HIS A 137 -21.34 -2.10 6.43
CA HIS A 137 -20.01 -2.61 6.79
C HIS A 137 -18.89 -1.75 6.21
N ASP A 138 -19.01 -1.35 4.94
CA ASP A 138 -18.00 -0.51 4.28
C ASP A 138 -17.92 0.89 4.92
N ARG A 139 -19.09 1.46 5.28
CA ARG A 139 -19.13 2.73 6.02
C ARG A 139 -18.44 2.62 7.37
N ASP A 140 -18.69 1.55 8.12
CA ASP A 140 -18.07 1.32 9.43
C ASP A 140 -16.54 1.22 9.31
N ILE A 141 -16.01 0.59 8.23
CA ILE A 141 -14.56 0.53 7.94
C ILE A 141 -14.02 1.91 7.60
N VAL A 142 -14.71 2.68 6.77
CA VAL A 142 -14.31 4.05 6.39
C VAL A 142 -14.24 4.94 7.62
N GLU A 143 -15.27 4.92 8.49
CA GLU A 143 -15.24 5.71 9.74
C GLU A 143 -14.10 5.30 10.66
N LYS A 144 -13.85 4.01 10.83
CA LYS A 144 -12.70 3.51 11.61
C LYS A 144 -11.36 3.98 11.03
N SER A 145 -11.23 3.96 9.70
CA SER A 145 -10.01 4.39 9.02
C SER A 145 -9.76 5.89 9.17
N LEU A 146 -10.83 6.70 9.07
CA LEU A 146 -10.77 8.14 9.33
C LEU A 146 -10.39 8.41 10.78
N HIS A 147 -11.00 7.71 11.73
CA HIS A 147 -10.72 7.84 13.15
C HIS A 147 -9.26 7.49 13.48
N ALA A 148 -8.77 6.38 12.96
CA ALA A 148 -7.39 5.92 13.19
C ALA A 148 -6.33 6.94 12.78
N LEU A 149 -6.61 7.78 11.78
CA LEU A 149 -5.71 8.83 11.27
C LEU A 149 -6.08 10.24 11.78
N GLY A 150 -7.08 10.37 12.65
CA GLY A 150 -7.55 11.66 13.17
C GLY A 150 -8.08 12.57 12.08
N MET A 151 -8.82 12.02 11.11
CA MET A 151 -9.31 12.73 9.94
C MET A 151 -10.83 12.99 9.97
N GLU A 152 -11.56 12.61 11.02
CA GLU A 152 -13.02 12.72 11.11
C GLU A 152 -13.51 14.15 10.90
N SER A 153 -12.88 15.12 11.54
CA SER A 153 -13.26 16.54 11.43
C SER A 153 -12.98 17.15 10.05
N LEU A 154 -12.20 16.46 9.23
CA LEU A 154 -11.81 16.87 7.88
C LEU A 154 -12.50 16.03 6.81
N ALA A 155 -13.34 15.07 7.18
CA ALA A 155 -13.91 14.08 6.27
C ALA A 155 -14.67 14.71 5.07
N ASP A 156 -15.35 15.82 5.29
CA ASP A 156 -16.16 16.50 4.27
C ASP A 156 -15.39 17.61 3.54
N ARG A 157 -14.12 17.87 3.90
CA ARG A 157 -13.26 18.82 3.19
C ARG A 157 -12.71 18.21 1.91
N GLN A 158 -12.42 19.08 0.93
CA GLN A 158 -11.72 18.68 -0.28
C GLN A 158 -10.25 18.40 0.01
N ILE A 159 -9.64 17.44 -0.70
CA ILE A 159 -8.20 17.11 -0.53
C ILE A 159 -7.30 18.30 -0.88
N SER A 160 -7.73 19.18 -1.79
CA SER A 160 -7.02 20.40 -2.16
C SER A 160 -6.88 21.42 -1.02
N GLU A 161 -7.78 21.38 -0.03
CA GLU A 161 -7.79 22.30 1.12
C GLU A 161 -6.89 21.83 2.26
N LEU A 162 -6.32 20.64 2.15
CA LEU A 162 -5.54 20.02 3.20
C LEU A 162 -4.06 20.42 3.16
N SER A 163 -3.43 20.52 4.33
CA SER A 163 -1.97 20.56 4.41
C SER A 163 -1.34 19.26 3.90
N GLY A 164 -0.05 19.30 3.52
CA GLY A 164 0.64 18.12 3.01
C GLY A 164 0.59 16.90 3.94
N GLY A 165 0.76 17.12 5.25
CA GLY A 165 0.64 16.02 6.22
C GLY A 165 -0.79 15.50 6.38
N GLN A 166 -1.83 16.38 6.21
CA GLN A 166 -3.22 15.94 6.21
C GLN A 166 -3.55 15.15 4.94
N GLN A 167 -3.06 15.58 3.78
CA GLN A 167 -3.19 14.86 2.51
C GLN A 167 -2.62 13.44 2.62
N GLN A 168 -1.41 13.31 3.18
CA GLN A 168 -0.79 12.01 3.39
C GLN A 168 -1.62 11.11 4.33
N ARG A 169 -2.14 11.67 5.43
CA ARG A 169 -3.02 10.92 6.34
C ARG A 169 -4.32 10.48 5.66
N ALA A 170 -4.90 11.30 4.78
CA ALA A 170 -6.10 10.93 4.01
C ALA A 170 -5.81 9.73 3.07
N PHE A 171 -4.66 9.72 2.41
CA PHE A 171 -4.25 8.58 1.57
C PHE A 171 -3.93 7.32 2.38
N LEU A 172 -3.33 7.48 3.56
CA LEU A 172 -3.15 6.35 4.50
C LEU A 172 -4.50 5.81 4.99
N ALA A 173 -5.47 6.68 5.30
CA ALA A 173 -6.82 6.26 5.67
C ALA A 173 -7.49 5.47 4.54
N ARG A 174 -7.31 5.88 3.27
CA ARG A 174 -7.77 5.13 2.10
C ARG A 174 -7.12 3.74 2.03
N ALA A 175 -5.81 3.67 2.25
CA ALA A 175 -5.08 2.40 2.23
C ALA A 175 -5.53 1.46 3.37
N LEU A 176 -5.80 2.00 4.57
CA LEU A 176 -6.36 1.25 5.69
C LEU A 176 -7.78 0.74 5.37
N ALA A 177 -8.62 1.58 4.76
CA ALA A 177 -9.98 1.21 4.38
C ALA A 177 -10.02 0.07 3.35
N GLN A 178 -8.96 -0.16 2.59
CA GLN A 178 -8.85 -1.28 1.68
C GLN A 178 -8.75 -2.63 2.40
N GLU A 179 -8.27 -2.65 3.67
CA GLU A 179 -8.00 -3.86 4.45
C GLU A 179 -7.06 -4.85 3.75
N ALA A 180 -6.12 -4.32 2.96
CA ALA A 180 -5.14 -5.09 2.23
C ALA A 180 -4.11 -5.75 3.16
N HIS A 181 -3.56 -6.88 2.73
CA HIS A 181 -2.52 -7.60 3.48
C HIS A 181 -1.12 -7.02 3.31
N VAL A 182 -0.88 -6.32 2.20
CA VAL A 182 0.39 -5.69 1.86
C VAL A 182 0.16 -4.20 1.65
N LEU A 183 0.96 -3.37 2.33
CA LEU A 183 0.98 -1.93 2.11
C LEU A 183 2.29 -1.54 1.43
N LEU A 184 2.20 -1.00 0.23
CA LEU A 184 3.32 -0.45 -0.52
C LEU A 184 3.37 1.07 -0.33
N LEU A 185 4.52 1.56 0.12
CA LEU A 185 4.76 2.99 0.36
C LEU A 185 5.88 3.45 -0.58
N ASP A 186 5.59 4.38 -1.48
CA ASP A 186 6.59 5.00 -2.35
C ASP A 186 6.96 6.38 -1.79
N GLU A 187 8.14 6.49 -1.22
CA GLU A 187 8.69 7.71 -0.58
C GLU A 187 7.72 8.37 0.44
N PRO A 188 7.22 7.64 1.45
CA PRO A 188 6.14 8.11 2.32
C PRO A 188 6.50 9.33 3.19
N PHE A 189 7.77 9.71 3.29
CA PHE A 189 8.25 10.81 4.13
C PHE A 189 8.73 12.02 3.34
N THR A 190 8.61 12.03 2.01
CA THR A 190 9.01 13.16 1.17
C THR A 190 8.08 14.34 1.42
N GLY A 191 8.65 15.48 1.86
CA GLY A 191 7.88 16.71 2.15
C GLY A 191 7.27 16.78 3.56
N LEU A 192 7.60 15.86 4.46
CA LEU A 192 7.44 16.10 5.89
C LEU A 192 8.71 16.83 6.37
N ASP A 193 8.56 18.08 6.77
CA ASP A 193 9.62 18.77 7.52
C ASP A 193 9.92 17.92 8.76
N ALA A 194 11.13 17.37 8.82
CA ALA A 194 11.60 16.74 10.05
C ALA A 194 11.48 17.80 11.15
N PRO A 195 10.76 17.55 12.26
CA PRO A 195 10.83 18.44 13.40
C PRO A 195 12.32 18.53 13.74
N ALA A 196 12.86 19.76 13.73
CA ALA A 196 14.23 20.01 14.16
C ALA A 196 14.39 19.41 15.55
N CYS A 197 15.10 18.30 15.64
CA CYS A 197 15.56 17.76 16.92
C CYS A 197 16.56 18.79 17.49
N GLN A 198 16.07 19.69 18.35
CA GLN A 198 16.90 20.42 19.30
C GLN A 198 17.05 19.60 20.57
#